data_6aae9418e57be8bb7138bd2ed575b82c
#
_entry.id   6aae9418e57be8bb7138bd2ed575b82c
#
_cell.length_a   1.000
_cell.length_b   1.000
_cell.length_c   1.000
_cell.angle_alpha   90.00
_cell.angle_beta   90.00
_cell.angle_gamma   90.00
#
_symmetry.space_group_name_H-M   'P 1'
#
loop_
_entity.id
_entity.type
_entity.pdbx_description
1 polymer ?
#
loop_
_entity_poly.entity_id
_entity_poly.type
_entity_poly.pdbx_seq_one_letter_code
_entity_poly.pdbx_strand_id
1 'polypeptide(L)'
;LKKPLSPMPAATKAKKEAESIYIANAGLILLHPFIPALFERLKFTEGKEWKGDEEQNKAVCVLNYLVSGNEDQQEIEMVLPKLLCGMKIDEVVVRTELTDEIRYECEDLLKSVITHWRVLKNTSIGGLRETFLQREGKLSKTDNGWLLQVEQKAVDVLLAHLPWGISIVKLPWMEGMLYGEWS
;
A
#
# COMPACT_ATOMS: atom_id res chain seq x y z
N LEU A 1 -9.30 55.44 -33.87
CA LEU A 1 -8.20 54.83 -33.15
C LEU A 1 -8.77 53.72 -32.26
N LYS A 2 -8.67 52.48 -32.75
CA LYS A 2 -9.08 51.31 -31.94
C LYS A 2 -7.99 51.04 -30.91
N LYS A 3 -8.33 51.09 -29.63
CA LYS A 3 -7.47 50.56 -28.57
C LYS A 3 -7.22 49.07 -28.81
N PRO A 4 -5.98 48.58 -28.73
CA PRO A 4 -5.73 47.16 -28.74
C PRO A 4 -6.40 46.52 -27.53
N LEU A 5 -7.14 45.44 -27.78
CA LEU A 5 -7.69 44.57 -26.72
C LEU A 5 -6.53 44.08 -25.88
N SER A 6 -6.60 44.33 -24.58
CA SER A 6 -5.69 43.73 -23.61
C SER A 6 -5.79 42.19 -23.78
N PRO A 7 -4.65 41.50 -23.83
CA PRO A 7 -4.72 40.04 -23.88
C PRO A 7 -5.49 39.56 -22.64
N MET A 8 -6.51 38.75 -22.88
CA MET A 8 -7.17 38.02 -21.77
C MET A 8 -6.09 37.37 -20.93
N PRO A 9 -6.15 37.50 -19.60
CA PRO A 9 -5.26 36.72 -18.78
C PRO A 9 -5.39 35.26 -19.21
N ALA A 10 -4.27 34.64 -19.56
CA ALA A 10 -4.23 33.23 -19.80
C ALA A 10 -4.97 32.58 -18.64
N ALA A 11 -6.06 31.84 -18.95
CA ALA A 11 -6.74 31.05 -17.94
C ALA A 11 -5.64 30.31 -17.20
N THR A 12 -5.39 30.71 -15.99
CA THR A 12 -4.55 29.94 -15.08
C THR A 12 -5.15 28.56 -15.17
N LYS A 13 -4.45 27.63 -15.82
CA LYS A 13 -4.76 26.23 -15.69
C LYS A 13 -4.72 26.03 -14.19
N ALA A 14 -5.89 26.06 -13.55
CA ALA A 14 -6.02 25.56 -12.21
C ALA A 14 -5.33 24.21 -12.28
N LYS A 15 -4.15 24.09 -11.67
CA LYS A 15 -3.57 22.79 -11.43
C LYS A 15 -4.71 22.10 -10.73
N LYS A 16 -5.37 21.14 -11.44
CA LYS A 16 -6.25 20.20 -10.78
C LYS A 16 -5.41 19.70 -9.63
N GLU A 17 -5.72 20.17 -8.42
CA GLU A 17 -5.11 19.58 -7.24
C GLU A 17 -5.37 18.10 -7.40
N ALA A 18 -4.29 17.33 -7.56
CA ALA A 18 -4.39 15.90 -7.73
C ALA A 18 -5.20 15.42 -6.55
N GLU A 19 -6.37 14.82 -6.82
CA GLU A 19 -7.26 14.33 -5.76
C GLU A 19 -6.42 13.43 -4.86
N SER A 20 -6.28 13.85 -3.60
CA SER A 20 -5.54 13.12 -2.60
C SER A 20 -6.48 12.21 -1.84
N ILE A 21 -6.04 10.99 -1.61
CA ILE A 21 -6.77 10.00 -0.85
C ILE A 21 -6.05 9.81 0.48
N TYR A 22 -6.75 10.05 1.58
CA TYR A 22 -6.20 9.81 2.91
C TYR A 22 -6.50 8.39 3.35
N ILE A 23 -5.48 7.71 3.86
CA ILE A 23 -5.53 6.31 4.28
C ILE A 23 -4.95 6.16 5.68
N ALA A 24 -5.32 5.08 6.36
CA ALA A 24 -4.86 4.77 7.72
C ALA A 24 -4.00 3.50 7.79
N ASN A 25 -3.62 2.95 6.65
CA ASN A 25 -2.86 1.70 6.54
C ASN A 25 -1.59 1.87 5.68
N ALA A 26 -1.02 3.07 5.70
CA ALA A 26 0.12 3.43 4.85
C ALA A 26 1.37 2.57 5.11
N GLY A 27 1.53 2.04 6.31
CA GLY A 27 2.68 1.19 6.68
C GLY A 27 2.71 -0.15 5.95
N LEU A 28 1.64 -0.53 5.25
CA LEU A 28 1.62 -1.70 4.39
C LEU A 28 2.78 -1.71 3.38
N ILE A 29 3.23 -0.53 2.96
CA ILE A 29 4.38 -0.39 2.05
C ILE A 29 5.65 -1.05 2.58
N LEU A 30 5.83 -1.14 3.89
CA LEU A 30 6.99 -1.81 4.51
C LEU A 30 7.08 -3.29 4.16
N LEU A 31 5.95 -3.90 3.86
CA LEU A 31 5.85 -5.35 3.62
C LEU A 31 6.10 -5.74 2.15
N HIS A 32 6.30 -4.78 1.26
CA HIS A 32 6.31 -5.03 -0.18
C HIS A 32 7.27 -6.13 -0.65
N PRO A 33 8.48 -6.30 -0.09
CA PRO A 33 9.38 -7.36 -0.56
C PRO A 33 8.87 -8.77 -0.23
N PHE A 34 7.98 -8.90 0.76
CA PHE A 34 7.47 -10.18 1.24
C PHE A 34 6.17 -10.59 0.54
N ILE A 35 5.50 -9.66 -0.14
CA ILE A 35 4.17 -9.89 -0.72
C ILE A 35 4.18 -10.92 -1.86
N PRO A 36 5.10 -10.87 -2.84
CA PRO A 36 5.07 -11.85 -3.93
C PRO A 36 5.17 -13.29 -3.45
N ALA A 37 6.05 -13.59 -2.51
CA ALA A 37 6.20 -14.93 -1.96
C ALA A 37 4.96 -15.39 -1.17
N LEU A 38 4.30 -14.48 -0.45
CA LEU A 38 3.05 -14.77 0.24
C LEU A 38 1.98 -15.23 -0.74
N PHE A 39 1.78 -14.48 -1.82
CA PHE A 39 0.73 -14.78 -2.81
C PHE A 39 1.03 -16.07 -3.58
N GLU A 40 2.29 -16.38 -3.80
CA GLU A 40 2.68 -17.66 -4.40
C GLU A 40 2.38 -18.83 -3.46
N ARG A 41 2.72 -18.73 -2.17
CA ARG A 41 2.40 -19.75 -1.17
C ARG A 41 0.90 -19.96 -1.00
N LEU A 42 0.11 -18.88 -1.06
CA LEU A 42 -1.35 -18.95 -1.01
C LEU A 42 -1.99 -19.40 -2.33
N LYS A 43 -1.17 -19.61 -3.37
CA LYS A 43 -1.62 -20.03 -4.71
C LYS A 43 -2.54 -19.00 -5.39
N PHE A 44 -2.33 -17.73 -5.10
CA PHE A 44 -3.05 -16.64 -5.78
C PHE A 44 -2.42 -16.27 -7.11
N THR A 45 -1.11 -16.46 -7.21
CA THR A 45 -0.31 -16.14 -8.40
C THR A 45 0.47 -17.36 -8.87
N GLU A 46 0.77 -17.35 -10.17
CA GLU A 46 1.71 -18.26 -10.81
C GLU A 46 2.72 -17.41 -11.59
N GLY A 47 3.96 -17.40 -11.11
CA GLY A 47 4.96 -16.44 -11.61
C GLY A 47 4.53 -15.01 -11.29
N LYS A 48 4.37 -14.18 -12.33
CA LYS A 48 4.01 -12.76 -12.19
C LYS A 48 2.51 -12.48 -12.45
N GLU A 49 1.73 -13.52 -12.66
CA GLU A 49 0.34 -13.40 -13.07
C GLU A 49 -0.61 -13.92 -12.00
N TRP A 50 -1.77 -13.27 -11.89
CA TRP A 50 -2.86 -13.78 -11.08
C TRP A 50 -3.43 -15.06 -11.72
N LYS A 51 -3.80 -16.01 -10.89
CA LYS A 51 -4.51 -17.20 -11.36
C LYS A 51 -5.93 -16.89 -11.85
N GLY A 52 -6.52 -15.83 -11.33
CA GLY A 52 -7.84 -15.34 -11.75
C GLY A 52 -8.23 -14.09 -10.95
N ASP A 53 -9.38 -13.54 -11.31
CA ASP A 53 -9.90 -12.33 -10.63
C ASP A 53 -10.29 -12.59 -9.19
N GLU A 54 -10.75 -13.80 -8.89
CA GLU A 54 -11.10 -14.21 -7.52
C GLU A 54 -9.87 -14.20 -6.62
N GLU A 55 -8.75 -14.72 -7.10
CA GLU A 55 -7.48 -14.74 -6.35
C GLU A 55 -6.94 -13.34 -6.14
N GLN A 56 -7.03 -12.46 -7.14
CA GLN A 56 -6.65 -11.05 -6.98
C GLN A 56 -7.51 -10.36 -5.93
N ASN A 57 -8.81 -10.60 -5.93
CA ASN A 57 -9.73 -10.07 -4.92
C ASN A 57 -9.37 -10.57 -3.50
N LYS A 58 -9.09 -11.86 -3.35
CA LYS A 58 -8.65 -12.43 -2.08
C LYS A 58 -7.35 -11.80 -1.60
N ALA A 59 -6.42 -11.55 -2.51
CA ALA A 59 -5.14 -10.93 -2.20
C ALA A 59 -5.32 -9.52 -1.60
N VAL A 60 -6.24 -8.72 -2.12
CA VAL A 60 -6.57 -7.40 -1.56
C VAL A 60 -7.05 -7.55 -0.11
N CYS A 61 -7.96 -8.48 0.15
CA CYS A 61 -8.45 -8.76 1.50
C CYS A 61 -7.35 -9.25 2.44
N VAL A 62 -6.43 -10.06 1.95
CA VAL A 62 -5.27 -10.55 2.72
C VAL A 62 -4.34 -9.41 3.11
N LEU A 63 -4.06 -8.47 2.21
CA LEU A 63 -3.25 -7.29 2.54
C LEU A 63 -3.90 -6.42 3.61
N ASN A 64 -5.22 -6.28 3.57
CA ASN A 64 -5.94 -5.60 4.65
C ASN A 64 -5.76 -6.31 5.99
N TYR A 65 -5.87 -7.63 6.02
CA TYR A 65 -5.66 -8.41 7.24
C TYR A 65 -4.22 -8.27 7.79
N LEU A 66 -3.22 -8.22 6.94
CA LEU A 66 -1.83 -7.99 7.39
C LEU A 66 -1.70 -6.75 8.25
N VAL A 67 -2.38 -5.67 7.89
CA VAL A 67 -2.31 -4.41 8.62
C VAL A 67 -3.26 -4.39 9.83
N SER A 68 -4.50 -4.81 9.63
CA SER A 68 -5.55 -4.69 10.65
C SER A 68 -5.51 -5.77 11.73
N GLY A 69 -5.12 -6.97 11.36
CA GLY A 69 -5.19 -8.15 12.23
C GLY A 69 -6.61 -8.63 12.52
N ASN A 70 -7.60 -8.11 11.81
CA ASN A 70 -9.00 -8.51 11.93
C ASN A 70 -9.63 -8.71 10.56
N GLU A 71 -10.86 -9.23 10.54
CA GLU A 71 -11.58 -9.57 9.31
C GLU A 71 -12.53 -8.45 8.84
N ASP A 72 -12.49 -7.28 9.46
CA ASP A 72 -13.23 -6.13 8.97
C ASP A 72 -12.66 -5.66 7.64
N GLN A 73 -13.53 -5.56 6.64
CA GLN A 73 -13.15 -5.22 5.27
C GLN A 73 -14.00 -4.04 4.81
N GLN A 74 -13.52 -2.84 5.14
CA GLN A 74 -14.15 -1.60 4.72
C GLN A 74 -13.52 -1.12 3.41
N GLU A 75 -14.34 -0.69 2.49
CA GLU A 75 -13.89 -0.29 1.13
C GLU A 75 -12.81 0.80 1.16
N ILE A 76 -12.89 1.74 2.09
CA ILE A 76 -11.88 2.81 2.22
C ILE A 76 -10.50 2.28 2.60
N GLU A 77 -10.43 1.18 3.33
CA GLU A 77 -9.17 0.54 3.75
C GLU A 77 -8.54 -0.28 2.62
N MET A 78 -9.26 -0.49 1.52
CA MET A 78 -8.82 -1.31 0.40
C MET A 78 -8.03 -0.54 -0.66
N VAL A 79 -7.95 0.79 -0.57
CA VAL A 79 -7.32 1.60 -1.64
C VAL A 79 -5.85 1.23 -1.84
N LEU A 80 -5.02 1.26 -0.81
CA LEU A 80 -3.62 0.86 -0.92
C LEU A 80 -3.45 -0.64 -1.25
N PRO A 81 -4.18 -1.55 -0.61
CA PRO A 81 -4.19 -2.95 -1.03
C PRO A 81 -4.53 -3.16 -2.50
N LYS A 82 -5.53 -2.47 -3.05
CA LYS A 82 -5.85 -2.52 -4.48
C LYS A 82 -4.66 -2.11 -5.35
N LEU A 83 -4.03 -0.99 -5.04
CA LEU A 83 -2.87 -0.50 -5.79
C LEU A 83 -1.73 -1.53 -5.79
N LEU A 84 -1.43 -2.12 -4.65
CA LEU A 84 -0.39 -3.14 -4.52
C LEU A 84 -0.75 -4.46 -5.22
N CYS A 85 -2.01 -4.73 -5.45
CA CYS A 85 -2.48 -5.89 -6.18
C CYS A 85 -2.73 -5.62 -7.68
N GLY A 86 -2.45 -4.42 -8.17
CA GLY A 86 -2.69 -4.07 -9.57
C GLY A 86 -4.18 -3.94 -9.93
N MET A 87 -5.04 -3.76 -8.94
CA MET A 87 -6.48 -3.54 -9.11
C MET A 87 -6.76 -2.04 -9.20
N LYS A 88 -7.72 -1.63 -10.02
CA LYS A 88 -8.16 -0.24 -10.08
C LYS A 88 -8.89 0.15 -8.79
N ILE A 89 -8.67 1.38 -8.35
CA ILE A 89 -9.26 1.86 -7.08
C ILE A 89 -10.78 1.98 -7.10
N ASP A 90 -11.39 2.09 -8.29
CA ASP A 90 -12.83 2.12 -8.49
C ASP A 90 -13.48 0.73 -8.62
N GLU A 91 -12.68 -0.33 -8.71
CA GLU A 91 -13.19 -1.69 -8.66
C GLU A 91 -13.64 -2.03 -7.24
N VAL A 92 -14.81 -2.69 -7.16
CA VAL A 92 -15.36 -3.13 -5.86
C VAL A 92 -14.69 -4.43 -5.43
N VAL A 93 -14.25 -4.47 -4.18
CA VAL A 93 -13.72 -5.69 -3.56
C VAL A 93 -14.86 -6.47 -2.91
N VAL A 94 -14.96 -7.74 -3.25
CA VAL A 94 -15.90 -8.65 -2.60
C VAL A 94 -15.29 -9.18 -1.31
N ARG A 95 -16.01 -9.04 -0.21
CA ARG A 95 -15.58 -9.55 1.08
C ARG A 95 -15.25 -11.05 0.97
N THR A 96 -14.08 -11.40 1.45
CA THR A 96 -13.58 -12.78 1.43
C THR A 96 -13.39 -13.28 2.85
N GLU A 97 -13.92 -14.46 3.12
CA GLU A 97 -13.64 -15.17 4.37
C GLU A 97 -12.20 -15.66 4.38
N LEU A 98 -11.49 -15.40 5.48
CA LEU A 98 -10.10 -15.81 5.65
C LEU A 98 -10.04 -17.20 6.30
N THR A 99 -9.30 -18.09 5.66
CA THR A 99 -9.03 -19.42 6.19
C THR A 99 -7.94 -19.39 7.27
N ASP A 100 -7.84 -20.43 8.09
CA ASP A 100 -6.77 -20.57 9.06
C ASP A 100 -5.39 -20.58 8.40
N GLU A 101 -5.26 -21.17 7.21
CA GLU A 101 -4.04 -21.17 6.42
C GLU A 101 -3.62 -19.75 6.03
N ILE A 102 -4.55 -18.93 5.57
CA ILE A 102 -4.28 -17.53 5.22
C ILE A 102 -3.79 -16.74 6.44
N ARG A 103 -4.47 -16.88 7.57
CA ARG A 103 -4.06 -16.21 8.82
C ARG A 103 -2.66 -16.65 9.25
N TYR A 104 -2.38 -17.93 9.19
CA TYR A 104 -1.07 -18.49 9.53
C TYR A 104 0.04 -17.90 8.65
N GLU A 105 -0.16 -17.90 7.33
CA GLU A 105 0.82 -17.35 6.39
C GLU A 105 1.04 -15.85 6.57
N CYS A 106 -0.01 -15.10 6.90
CA CYS A 106 0.10 -13.68 7.22
C CYS A 106 0.91 -13.43 8.49
N GLU A 107 0.64 -14.17 9.55
CA GLU A 107 1.38 -14.05 10.81
C GLU A 107 2.83 -14.49 10.65
N ASP A 108 3.09 -15.53 9.88
CA ASP A 108 4.44 -15.99 9.56
C ASP A 108 5.23 -14.92 8.79
N LEU A 109 4.59 -14.27 7.83
CA LEU A 109 5.18 -13.12 7.12
C LEU A 109 5.57 -12.01 8.09
N LEU A 110 4.69 -11.63 8.99
CA LEU A 110 4.96 -10.55 9.95
C LEU A 110 6.10 -10.90 10.92
N LYS A 111 6.17 -12.16 11.34
CA LYS A 111 7.31 -12.66 12.13
C LYS A 111 8.62 -12.58 11.34
N SER A 112 8.59 -12.91 10.07
CA SER A 112 9.75 -12.79 9.18
C SER A 112 10.21 -11.34 9.04
N VAL A 113 9.28 -10.40 8.90
CA VAL A 113 9.59 -8.97 8.85
C VAL A 113 10.31 -8.52 10.12
N ILE A 114 9.80 -8.90 11.29
CA ILE A 114 10.40 -8.56 12.59
C ILE A 114 11.80 -9.17 12.69
N THR A 115 12.00 -10.39 12.25
CA THR A 115 13.29 -11.07 12.26
C THR A 115 14.33 -10.38 11.36
N HIS A 116 13.93 -9.99 10.15
CA HIS A 116 14.81 -9.33 9.18
C HIS A 116 15.10 -7.87 9.55
N TRP A 117 14.15 -7.20 10.13
CA TRP A 117 14.32 -5.85 10.66
C TRP A 117 14.79 -5.91 12.11
N ARG A 118 16.07 -6.17 12.28
CA ARG A 118 16.67 -6.63 13.55
C ARG A 118 16.43 -5.74 14.74
N VAL A 119 16.27 -4.43 14.59
CA VAL A 119 16.00 -3.53 15.71
C VAL A 119 14.63 -3.78 16.35
N LEU A 120 13.74 -4.51 15.67
CA LEU A 120 12.43 -4.88 16.17
C LEU A 120 12.40 -6.20 16.94
N LYS A 121 13.52 -6.82 17.24
CA LYS A 121 13.64 -8.20 17.74
C LYS A 121 12.72 -8.59 18.90
N ASN A 122 12.29 -7.63 19.71
CA ASN A 122 11.39 -7.86 20.84
C ASN A 122 9.97 -7.31 20.58
N THR A 123 9.68 -6.94 19.34
CA THR A 123 8.36 -6.43 18.94
C THR A 123 7.43 -7.57 18.66
N SER A 124 6.21 -7.50 19.18
CA SER A 124 5.13 -8.44 18.84
C SER A 124 4.53 -8.09 17.47
N ILE A 125 3.79 -9.04 16.90
CA ILE A 125 2.99 -8.78 15.68
C ILE A 125 2.03 -7.60 15.91
N GLY A 126 1.32 -7.57 17.03
CA GLY A 126 0.45 -6.46 17.40
C GLY A 126 1.21 -5.14 17.51
N GLY A 127 2.39 -5.15 18.08
CA GLY A 127 3.26 -3.99 18.16
C GLY A 127 3.70 -3.48 16.80
N LEU A 128 4.06 -4.37 15.88
CA LEU A 128 4.39 -3.99 14.49
C LEU A 128 3.19 -3.35 13.79
N ARG A 129 2.00 -3.95 13.92
CA ARG A 129 0.77 -3.42 13.34
C ARG A 129 0.45 -2.03 13.85
N GLU A 130 0.40 -1.84 15.15
CA GLU A 130 0.01 -0.58 15.79
C GLU A 130 1.03 0.54 15.57
N THR A 131 2.31 0.21 15.60
CA THR A 131 3.37 1.20 15.53
C THR A 131 3.71 1.61 14.10
N PHE A 132 3.77 0.67 13.17
CA PHE A 132 4.27 0.92 11.82
C PHE A 132 3.26 0.69 10.71
N LEU A 133 2.42 -0.35 10.78
CA LEU A 133 1.51 -0.67 9.69
C LEU A 133 0.27 0.20 9.66
N GLN A 134 -0.32 0.46 10.82
CA GLN A 134 -1.50 1.32 10.99
C GLN A 134 -1.06 2.79 11.09
N ARG A 135 -0.55 3.30 9.99
CA ARG A 135 -0.03 4.64 9.89
C ARG A 135 -0.85 5.47 8.91
N GLU A 136 -1.17 6.70 9.29
CA GLU A 136 -1.84 7.62 8.39
C GLU A 136 -0.93 8.03 7.25
N GLY A 137 -1.51 8.20 6.07
CA GLY A 137 -0.80 8.63 4.89
C GLY A 137 -1.74 9.25 3.87
N LYS A 138 -1.13 9.81 2.84
CA LYS A 138 -1.80 10.47 1.74
C LYS A 138 -1.31 9.91 0.42
N LEU A 139 -2.25 9.43 -0.40
CA LEU A 139 -1.99 8.98 -1.76
C LEU A 139 -2.33 10.10 -2.74
N SER A 140 -1.40 10.43 -3.61
CA SER A 140 -1.58 11.40 -4.68
C SER A 140 -1.20 10.78 -6.01
N LYS A 141 -2.02 10.99 -7.05
CA LYS A 141 -1.75 10.47 -8.37
C LYS A 141 -0.60 11.24 -9.03
N THR A 142 0.31 10.51 -9.67
CA THR A 142 1.43 11.03 -10.45
C THR A 142 1.27 10.66 -11.93
N ASP A 143 2.15 11.14 -12.81
CA ASP A 143 2.09 10.83 -14.24
C ASP A 143 2.24 9.32 -14.54
N ASN A 144 2.99 8.60 -13.72
CA ASN A 144 3.31 7.19 -13.92
C ASN A 144 2.93 6.26 -12.75
N GLY A 145 2.09 6.72 -11.85
CA GLY A 145 1.65 5.93 -10.71
C GLY A 145 1.10 6.77 -9.58
N TRP A 146 1.56 6.49 -8.37
CA TRP A 146 1.08 7.10 -7.14
C TRP A 146 2.24 7.49 -6.24
N LEU A 147 2.05 8.56 -5.47
CA LEU A 147 2.92 8.97 -4.38
C LEU A 147 2.21 8.72 -3.05
N LEU A 148 2.84 7.96 -2.18
CA LEU A 148 2.40 7.74 -0.81
C LEU A 148 3.28 8.56 0.14
N GLN A 149 2.69 9.52 0.80
CA GLN A 149 3.31 10.30 1.86
C GLN A 149 2.80 9.82 3.20
N VAL A 150 3.70 9.34 4.04
CA VAL A 150 3.35 8.72 5.33
C VAL A 150 3.61 9.70 6.46
N GLU A 151 2.66 9.79 7.39
CA GLU A 151 2.81 10.58 8.61
C GLU A 151 4.05 10.13 9.40
N GLN A 152 4.88 11.10 9.76
CA GLN A 152 6.11 10.84 10.51
C GLN A 152 5.85 10.82 12.02
N LYS A 153 6.51 9.91 12.71
CA LYS A 153 6.50 9.80 14.17
C LYS A 153 7.91 9.64 14.70
N ALA A 154 8.10 9.93 15.99
CA ALA A 154 9.42 9.85 16.62
C ALA A 154 10.06 8.45 16.50
N VAL A 155 9.26 7.39 16.55
CA VAL A 155 9.71 6.00 16.41
C VAL A 155 10.32 5.70 15.04
N ASP A 156 10.10 6.55 14.05
CA ASP A 156 10.57 6.36 12.66
C ASP A 156 12.10 6.44 12.53
N VAL A 157 12.81 6.82 13.57
CA VAL A 157 14.27 6.65 13.64
C VAL A 157 14.69 5.19 13.38
N LEU A 158 13.82 4.24 13.68
CA LEU A 158 14.06 2.82 13.44
C LEU A 158 14.02 2.45 11.95
N LEU A 159 13.41 3.27 11.10
CA LEU A 159 13.42 3.07 9.64
C LEU A 159 14.83 3.17 9.04
N ALA A 160 15.75 3.88 9.68
CA ALA A 160 17.15 3.93 9.25
C ALA A 160 17.84 2.56 9.29
N HIS A 161 17.30 1.61 10.05
CA HIS A 161 17.81 0.25 10.19
C HIS A 161 17.02 -0.76 9.34
N LEU A 162 16.08 -0.31 8.54
CA LEU A 162 15.32 -1.17 7.63
C LEU A 162 16.24 -1.65 6.50
N PRO A 163 16.41 -2.98 6.32
CA PRO A 163 17.40 -3.49 5.35
C PRO A 163 16.94 -3.47 3.90
N TRP A 164 15.72 -3.01 3.60
CA TRP A 164 15.21 -2.84 2.24
C TRP A 164 14.64 -1.44 2.02
N GLY A 165 14.59 -1.04 0.75
CA GLY A 165 14.05 0.28 0.37
C GLY A 165 12.54 0.32 0.30
N ILE A 166 11.97 1.49 0.57
CA ILE A 166 10.52 1.75 0.48
C ILE A 166 10.19 2.99 -0.36
N SER A 167 11.18 3.60 -0.98
CA SER A 167 10.99 4.80 -1.80
C SER A 167 10.37 4.52 -3.16
N ILE A 168 10.52 3.31 -3.68
CA ILE A 168 9.92 2.86 -4.93
C ILE A 168 9.42 1.44 -4.73
N VAL A 169 8.13 1.22 -5.00
CA VAL A 169 7.51 -0.10 -4.96
C VAL A 169 6.89 -0.41 -6.31
N LYS A 170 7.30 -1.53 -6.89
CA LYS A 170 6.77 -2.05 -8.14
C LYS A 170 6.65 -3.57 -8.05
N LEU A 171 5.49 -4.05 -7.66
CA LEU A 171 5.19 -5.48 -7.66
C LEU A 171 4.91 -5.96 -9.10
N PRO A 172 5.08 -7.26 -9.39
CA PRO A 172 5.06 -7.76 -10.78
C PRO A 172 3.78 -7.47 -11.56
N TRP A 173 2.65 -7.39 -10.87
CA TRP A 173 1.32 -7.18 -11.45
C TRP A 173 0.86 -5.71 -11.43
N MET A 174 1.66 -4.81 -10.89
CA MET A 174 1.32 -3.39 -10.89
C MET A 174 1.60 -2.77 -12.26
N GLU A 175 0.68 -1.93 -12.75
CA GLU A 175 0.87 -1.20 -14.00
C GLU A 175 1.79 0.02 -13.82
N GLY A 176 1.58 0.77 -12.76
CA GLY A 176 2.35 1.96 -12.42
C GLY A 176 3.26 1.75 -11.22
N MET A 177 4.02 2.79 -10.90
CA MET A 177 4.91 2.80 -9.74
C MET A 177 4.21 3.38 -8.52
N LEU A 178 4.58 2.88 -7.33
CA LEU A 178 4.24 3.51 -6.06
C LEU A 178 5.51 4.10 -5.47
N TYR A 179 5.54 5.43 -5.33
CA TYR A 179 6.63 6.14 -4.68
C TYR A 179 6.29 6.31 -3.21
N GLY A 180 7.22 5.93 -2.32
CA GLY A 180 7.08 6.07 -0.88
C GLY A 180 7.91 7.23 -0.36
N GLU A 181 7.27 8.11 0.39
CA GLU A 181 7.90 9.23 1.06
C GLU A 181 7.59 9.13 2.55
N TRP A 182 8.56 8.57 3.27
CA TRP A 182 8.43 8.27 4.70
C TRP A 182 9.75 8.48 5.41
N SER A 183 9.97 9.70 5.85
CA SER A 183 11.09 10.07 6.73
C SER A 183 11.11 11.55 7.02
#